data_3c360e3948ff0d9989c4bc17d2fe74eb
#
_entry.id   3c360e3948ff0d9989c4bc17d2fe74eb
#
_cell.length_a   1.000
_cell.length_b   1.000
_cell.length_c   1.000
_cell.angle_alpha   90.00
_cell.angle_beta   90.00
_cell.angle_gamma   90.00
#
_symmetry.space_group_name_H-M   'P 1'
#
loop_
_entity.id
_entity.type
_entity.pdbx_description
1 polymer ?
#
loop_
_entity_poly.entity_id
_entity_poly.type
_entity_poly.pdbx_seq_one_letter_code
_entity_poly.pdbx_strand_id
1 'polypeptide(L)'
;GKCCRGGEYGTYLQIGDFAVNLTEEDAERVFRKGYMGEVITVGVRPEDLVLTEEGTDHEVLVYEMLGAETYLYFTYEGKDVALRTNADTPYRRGDRISFCLRNDKLHLFDGDTGIRI
;
A
#
# COMPACT_ATOMS: atom_id res chain seq x y z
N GLY A 1 7.59 5.63 0.56
CA GLY A 1 7.38 5.98 1.97
C GLY A 1 8.69 6.10 2.73
N LYS A 2 8.62 6.68 3.89
CA LYS A 2 9.78 6.86 4.76
C LYS A 2 9.78 5.79 5.85
N CYS A 3 10.91 5.09 6.01
CA CYS A 3 11.06 4.10 7.05
C CYS A 3 11.40 4.78 8.38
N CYS A 4 10.61 4.51 9.39
CA CYS A 4 10.75 5.09 10.71
C CYS A 4 10.77 4.00 11.77
N ARG A 5 11.39 4.29 12.91
CA ARG A 5 11.35 3.41 14.06
C ARG A 5 10.38 3.98 15.07
N GLY A 6 9.31 3.26 15.34
CA GLY A 6 8.31 3.64 16.31
C GLY A 6 8.51 2.90 17.61
N GLY A 7 8.57 3.60 18.72
CA GLY A 7 8.76 3.11 20.08
C GLY A 7 8.35 1.66 20.34
N GLU A 8 7.19 1.45 20.95
CA GLU A 8 6.70 0.11 21.29
C GLU A 8 6.10 -0.66 20.11
N TYR A 9 5.94 -0.02 18.95
CA TYR A 9 5.35 -0.63 17.76
C TYR A 9 6.38 -1.15 16.76
N GLY A 10 7.67 -1.01 17.06
CA GLY A 10 8.72 -1.47 16.18
C GLY A 10 8.94 -0.57 14.97
N THR A 11 9.30 -1.16 13.83
CA THR A 11 9.63 -0.44 12.62
C THR A 11 8.41 -0.31 11.72
N TYR A 12 8.20 0.88 11.17
CA TYR A 12 7.07 1.13 10.28
C TYR A 12 7.48 2.02 9.11
N LEU A 13 6.67 1.97 8.03
CA LEU A 13 6.79 2.88 6.90
C LEU A 13 5.71 3.94 7.00
N GLN A 14 6.12 5.21 6.88
CA GLN A 14 5.18 6.30 6.76
C GLN A 14 4.88 6.52 5.28
N ILE A 15 3.63 6.28 4.90
CA ILE A 15 3.18 6.43 3.51
C ILE A 15 2.10 7.51 3.52
N GLY A 16 2.45 8.70 3.01
CA GLY A 16 1.51 9.82 3.05
C GLY A 16 1.03 10.09 4.46
N ASP A 17 -0.25 9.93 4.69
CA ASP A 17 -0.91 10.22 5.98
C ASP A 17 -1.15 8.96 6.84
N PHE A 18 -0.67 7.81 6.42
CA PHE A 18 -0.81 6.59 7.23
C PHE A 18 0.52 5.86 7.39
N ALA A 19 0.57 4.97 8.39
CA ALA A 19 1.75 4.18 8.69
C ALA A 19 1.45 2.69 8.54
N VAL A 20 2.41 1.95 8.03
CA VAL A 20 2.32 0.49 7.89
C VAL A 20 3.44 -0.14 8.70
N ASN A 21 3.09 -1.00 9.65
CA ASN A 21 4.09 -1.73 10.42
C ASN A 21 4.73 -2.80 9.55
N LEU A 22 6.05 -2.84 9.55
CA LEU A 22 6.79 -3.88 8.84
C LEU A 22 6.74 -5.19 9.62
N THR A 23 6.81 -6.30 8.89
CA THR A 23 7.04 -7.59 9.52
C THR A 23 8.43 -7.60 10.17
N GLU A 24 8.67 -8.51 11.11
CA GLU A 24 9.98 -8.63 11.75
C GLU A 24 11.09 -8.87 10.73
N GLU A 25 10.81 -9.68 9.73
CA GLU A 25 11.76 -9.99 8.66
C GLU A 25 12.12 -8.76 7.85
N ASP A 26 11.12 -8.00 7.42
CA ASP A 26 11.35 -6.77 6.66
C ASP A 26 12.02 -5.71 7.52
N ALA A 27 11.60 -5.57 8.77
CA ALA A 27 12.20 -4.61 9.71
C ALA A 27 13.69 -4.91 9.91
N GLU A 28 14.06 -6.17 10.09
CA GLU A 28 15.44 -6.57 10.24
C GLU A 28 16.26 -6.25 8.98
N ARG A 29 15.71 -6.53 7.82
CA ARG A 29 16.37 -6.26 6.55
C ARG A 29 16.63 -4.77 6.34
N VAL A 30 15.62 -3.95 6.61
CA VAL A 30 15.72 -2.48 6.53
C VAL A 30 16.77 -1.94 7.49
N PHE A 31 16.76 -2.42 8.72
CA PHE A 31 17.74 -2.00 9.74
C PHE A 31 19.16 -2.41 9.34
N ARG A 32 19.33 -3.68 8.97
CA ARG A 32 20.66 -4.23 8.63
C ARG A 32 21.28 -3.54 7.42
N LYS A 33 20.45 -3.14 6.45
CA LYS A 33 20.93 -2.48 5.23
C LYS A 33 20.99 -0.96 5.33
N GLY A 34 20.68 -0.40 6.51
CA GLY A 34 20.85 1.02 6.75
C GLY A 34 19.76 1.93 6.19
N TYR A 35 18.54 1.44 6.04
CA TYR A 35 17.44 2.23 5.47
C TYR A 35 16.58 2.94 6.51
N MET A 36 16.91 2.86 7.77
CA MET A 36 16.16 3.59 8.81
C MET A 36 16.25 5.09 8.56
N GLY A 37 15.09 5.74 8.50
CA GLY A 37 15.00 7.17 8.20
C GLY A 37 15.13 7.54 6.73
N GLU A 38 15.36 6.56 5.87
CA GLU A 38 15.50 6.77 4.44
C GLU A 38 14.17 6.59 3.69
N VAL A 39 14.10 7.18 2.51
CA VAL A 39 12.94 7.02 1.64
C VAL A 39 13.03 5.67 0.92
N ILE A 40 11.95 4.90 1.02
CA ILE A 40 11.83 3.57 0.41
C ILE A 40 10.66 3.60 -0.56
N THR A 41 10.86 3.03 -1.75
CA THR A 41 9.77 2.80 -2.69
C THR A 41 9.10 1.48 -2.36
N VAL A 42 7.78 1.51 -2.22
CA VAL A 42 6.98 0.35 -1.85
C VAL A 42 6.21 -0.13 -3.07
N GLY A 43 6.40 -1.39 -3.42
CA GLY A 43 5.61 -2.05 -4.46
C GLY A 43 4.57 -2.96 -3.82
N VAL A 44 3.33 -2.88 -4.31
CA VAL A 44 2.22 -3.69 -3.83
C VAL A 44 1.40 -4.15 -5.03
N ARG A 45 1.03 -5.43 -5.03
CA ARG A 45 0.17 -5.96 -6.08
C ARG A 45 -1.30 -5.57 -5.81
N PRO A 46 -2.12 -5.43 -6.86
CA PRO A 46 -3.54 -5.06 -6.68
C PRO A 46 -4.31 -5.96 -5.72
N GLU A 47 -3.99 -7.25 -5.68
CA GLU A 47 -4.65 -8.22 -4.79
C GLU A 47 -4.23 -8.08 -3.33
N ASP A 48 -3.15 -7.37 -3.06
CA ASP A 48 -2.62 -7.18 -1.71
C ASP A 48 -3.05 -5.86 -1.07
N LEU A 49 -3.86 -5.09 -1.79
CA LEU A 49 -4.59 -3.95 -1.23
C LEU A 49 -5.94 -4.44 -0.73
N VAL A 50 -6.33 -4.01 0.47
CA VAL A 50 -7.57 -4.47 1.09
C VAL A 50 -8.48 -3.28 1.33
N LEU A 51 -9.74 -3.40 0.88
CA LEU A 51 -10.77 -2.41 1.16
C LEU A 51 -11.09 -2.42 2.65
N THR A 52 -11.17 -1.24 3.25
CA THR A 52 -11.64 -1.09 4.61
C THR A 52 -13.10 -0.64 4.61
N GLU A 53 -13.88 -1.10 5.59
CA GLU A 53 -15.30 -0.81 5.66
C GLU A 53 -15.59 0.67 5.93
N GLU A 54 -14.67 1.34 6.60
CA GLU A 54 -14.81 2.75 6.93
C GLU A 54 -13.90 3.56 6.05
N GLY A 55 -14.46 4.19 5.02
CA GLY A 55 -13.59 5.02 4.25
C GLY A 55 -14.26 5.77 3.14
N THR A 56 -13.89 7.03 3.06
CA THR A 56 -14.33 7.95 2.04
C THR A 56 -13.14 8.72 1.48
N ASP A 57 -11.94 8.14 1.58
CA ASP A 57 -10.71 8.89 1.33
C ASP A 57 -10.40 9.05 -0.15
N HIS A 58 -10.77 8.07 -0.98
CA HIS A 58 -10.38 8.07 -2.38
C HIS A 58 -11.55 7.77 -3.29
N GLU A 59 -11.68 8.55 -4.35
CA GLU A 59 -12.73 8.34 -5.33
C GLU A 59 -12.30 7.28 -6.34
N VAL A 60 -13.18 6.34 -6.63
CA VAL A 60 -12.97 5.35 -7.68
C VAL A 60 -13.13 6.05 -9.04
N LEU A 61 -12.05 6.18 -9.78
CA LEU A 61 -12.03 6.87 -11.06
C LEU A 61 -12.41 5.95 -12.22
N VAL A 62 -12.03 4.68 -12.14
CA VAL A 62 -12.35 3.68 -13.15
C VAL A 62 -12.76 2.40 -12.45
N TYR A 63 -13.83 1.78 -12.96
CA TYR A 63 -14.32 0.48 -12.52
C TYR A 63 -14.20 -0.47 -13.70
N GLU A 64 -13.57 -1.63 -13.48
CA GLU A 64 -13.36 -2.62 -14.55
C GLU A 64 -13.63 -4.01 -14.01
N MET A 65 -14.59 -4.71 -14.61
CA MET A 65 -14.88 -6.09 -14.24
C MET A 65 -14.26 -7.03 -15.27
N LEU A 66 -13.37 -7.90 -14.81
CA LEU A 66 -12.67 -8.89 -15.64
C LEU A 66 -12.95 -10.28 -15.11
N GLY A 67 -13.96 -10.94 -15.69
CA GLY A 67 -14.36 -12.27 -15.24
C GLY A 67 -14.89 -12.27 -13.82
N ALA A 68 -14.26 -13.05 -12.94
CA ALA A 68 -14.66 -13.19 -11.54
C ALA A 68 -14.11 -12.07 -10.64
N GLU A 69 -13.36 -11.12 -11.19
CA GLU A 69 -12.68 -10.13 -10.41
C GLU A 69 -12.98 -8.72 -10.90
N THR A 70 -12.92 -7.77 -9.97
CA THR A 70 -13.12 -6.36 -10.26
C THR A 70 -11.89 -5.59 -9.88
N TYR A 71 -11.52 -4.63 -10.72
CA TYR A 71 -10.43 -3.70 -10.44
C TYR A 71 -11.01 -2.32 -10.23
N LEU A 72 -10.61 -1.69 -9.11
CA LEU A 72 -10.96 -0.30 -8.78
C LEU A 72 -9.70 0.53 -8.93
N TYR A 73 -9.76 1.58 -9.74
CA TYR A 73 -8.62 2.44 -9.99
C TYR A 73 -8.86 3.80 -9.34
N PHE A 74 -7.85 4.28 -8.65
CA PHE A 74 -7.89 5.58 -7.99
C PHE A 74 -6.47 6.15 -7.94
N THR A 75 -6.32 7.37 -7.43
CA THR A 75 -4.99 7.97 -7.25
C THR A 75 -4.67 8.07 -5.77
N TYR A 76 -3.40 7.88 -5.44
CA TYR A 76 -2.88 8.09 -4.10
C TYR A 76 -1.51 8.76 -4.19
N GLU A 77 -1.36 9.90 -3.53
CA GLU A 77 -0.13 10.70 -3.59
C GLU A 77 0.30 10.99 -5.04
N GLY A 78 -0.67 11.29 -5.90
CA GLY A 78 -0.41 11.62 -7.30
C GLY A 78 -0.09 10.43 -8.20
N LYS A 79 -0.20 9.22 -7.71
CA LYS A 79 0.08 8.00 -8.49
C LYS A 79 -1.18 7.19 -8.69
N ASP A 80 -1.28 6.54 -9.85
CA ASP A 80 -2.39 5.64 -10.14
C ASP A 80 -2.23 4.34 -9.37
N VAL A 81 -3.31 3.92 -8.74
CA VAL A 81 -3.34 2.69 -7.94
C VAL A 81 -4.48 1.82 -8.40
N ALA A 82 -4.22 0.52 -8.53
CA ALA A 82 -5.22 -0.49 -8.84
C ALA A 82 -5.44 -1.40 -7.63
N LEU A 83 -6.70 -1.60 -7.26
CA LEU A 83 -7.10 -2.51 -6.19
C LEU A 83 -7.99 -3.59 -6.78
N ARG A 84 -7.65 -4.87 -6.54
CA ARG A 84 -8.43 -6.01 -7.01
C ARG A 84 -9.35 -6.51 -5.92
N THR A 85 -10.62 -6.68 -6.25
CA THR A 85 -11.63 -7.17 -5.32
C THR A 85 -12.59 -8.12 -6.02
N ASN A 86 -13.64 -8.54 -5.35
CA ASN A 86 -14.61 -9.52 -5.86
C ASN A 86 -15.50 -8.92 -6.95
N ALA A 87 -16.04 -9.79 -7.79
CA ALA A 87 -16.98 -9.38 -8.82
C ALA A 87 -18.28 -8.79 -8.25
N ASP A 88 -18.64 -9.19 -7.03
CA ASP A 88 -19.86 -8.73 -6.36
C ASP A 88 -19.64 -7.52 -5.45
N THR A 89 -18.51 -6.83 -5.57
CA THR A 89 -18.25 -5.62 -4.80
C THR A 89 -19.34 -4.57 -5.05
N PRO A 90 -19.81 -3.86 -4.02
CA PRO A 90 -20.82 -2.82 -4.20
C PRO A 90 -20.26 -1.52 -4.79
N TYR A 91 -18.94 -1.36 -4.82
CA TYR A 91 -18.31 -0.12 -5.26
C TYR A 91 -18.31 0.04 -6.78
N ARG A 92 -18.53 1.26 -7.23
CA ARG A 92 -18.59 1.63 -8.65
C ARG A 92 -17.83 2.92 -8.84
N ARG A 93 -17.65 3.33 -10.10
CA ARG A 93 -17.05 4.61 -10.45
C ARG A 93 -17.80 5.75 -9.74
N GLY A 94 -17.04 6.63 -9.11
CA GLY A 94 -17.58 7.75 -8.36
C GLY A 94 -17.78 7.48 -6.88
N ASP A 95 -17.79 6.21 -6.47
CA ASP A 95 -17.86 5.86 -5.06
C ASP A 95 -16.51 6.16 -4.39
N ARG A 96 -16.56 6.37 -3.09
CA ARG A 96 -15.35 6.63 -2.32
C ARG A 96 -15.01 5.42 -1.47
N ILE A 97 -13.71 5.11 -1.43
CA ILE A 97 -13.19 3.94 -0.73
C ILE A 97 -12.00 4.32 0.14
N SER A 98 -11.71 3.49 1.11
CA SER A 98 -10.43 3.49 1.80
C SER A 98 -9.80 2.10 1.72
N PHE A 99 -8.50 2.04 1.87
CA PHE A 99 -7.77 0.80 1.74
C PHE A 99 -6.67 0.70 2.78
N CYS A 100 -6.18 -0.51 3.00
CA CYS A 100 -4.95 -0.74 3.75
C CYS A 100 -4.06 -1.70 2.98
N LEU A 101 -2.78 -1.73 3.36
CA LEU A 101 -1.78 -2.60 2.76
C LEU A 101 -1.60 -3.85 3.62
N ARG A 102 -1.46 -4.99 2.95
CA ARG A 102 -1.03 -6.20 3.65
C ARG A 102 0.47 -6.11 3.88
N ASN A 103 0.88 -5.94 5.14
CA ASN A 103 2.28 -5.71 5.48
C ASN A 103 3.19 -6.91 5.19
N ASP A 104 2.63 -8.11 5.05
CA ASP A 104 3.38 -9.32 4.73
C ASP A 104 3.59 -9.50 3.20
N LYS A 105 3.08 -8.57 2.39
CA LYS A 105 3.16 -8.65 0.93
C LYS A 105 3.82 -7.42 0.31
N LEU A 106 4.56 -6.65 1.09
CA LEU A 106 5.24 -5.47 0.58
C LEU A 106 6.53 -5.85 -0.15
N HIS A 107 6.81 -5.14 -1.23
CA HIS A 107 8.08 -5.21 -1.93
C HIS A 107 8.80 -3.89 -1.72
N LEU A 108 9.99 -3.94 -1.14
CA LEU A 108 10.72 -2.75 -0.74
C LEU A 108 11.90 -2.52 -1.67
N PHE A 109 12.05 -1.27 -2.13
CA PHE A 109 13.10 -0.87 -3.06
C PHE A 109 13.76 0.40 -2.56
N ASP A 110 15.05 0.56 -2.87
CA ASP A 110 15.77 1.79 -2.59
C ASP A 110 15.07 2.96 -3.31
N GLY A 111 14.80 4.04 -2.58
CA GLY A 111 14.07 5.18 -3.12
C GLY A 111 14.82 5.94 -4.20
N ASP A 112 16.14 5.87 -4.23
CA ASP A 112 16.96 6.57 -5.22
C ASP A 112 17.32 5.69 -6.41
N THR A 113 17.71 4.43 -6.15
CA THR A 113 18.24 3.54 -7.19
C THR A 113 17.19 2.58 -7.75
N GLY A 114 16.12 2.33 -7.01
CA GLY A 114 15.13 1.33 -7.39
C GLY A 114 15.58 -0.11 -7.17
N ILE A 115 16.75 -0.33 -6.58
CA ILE A 115 17.26 -1.67 -6.30
C ILE A 115 16.48 -2.27 -5.14
N ARG A 116 16.15 -3.54 -5.25
CA ARG A 116 15.40 -4.24 -4.19
C ARG A 116 16.22 -4.34 -2.91
N ILE A 117 15.56 -4.02 -1.81
CA ILE A 117 16.13 -4.11 -0.46
C ILE A 117 16.19 -5.56 0.03
#